data_38cbed52403b582c47feb6c23de937d8
#
_entry.id   38cbed52403b582c47feb6c23de937d8
#
_cell.length_a   1.000
_cell.length_b   1.000
_cell.length_c   1.000
_cell.angle_alpha   90.00
_cell.angle_beta   90.00
_cell.angle_gamma   90.00
#
_symmetry.space_group_name_H-M   'P 1'
#
loop_
_entity.id
_entity.type
_entity.pdbx_description
1 polymer ?
#
loop_
_entity_poly.entity_id
_entity_poly.type
_entity_poly.pdbx_seq_one_letter_code
_entity_poly.pdbx_strand_id
1 'polypeptide(L)'
;MVTHHNQDSSDTKAILLSLRAAIAWQMQMGMESCEGLIPLEAMEQLVPQPAQAQVQTQTQTPPAPSRQPVGSPQAIDNLAKINPPPSAAASLNAHQLLSNDQPLAPSFSATMPSTSATASSANGHSPPPYPADCDLAGLRAAIEGYDDCLLKSFATNMVFADGNPDAPLMLIGEAPGAEEDRLGKPFVGQSGQLLDKMLASIAVDRNNAYISNVIFWRPPGNRPPTDREIAQCLPFVEKHIALVAPKLLVLVGGIAVKAILQRKEGITRLRGQWHDYRNPAFADNQPSIKVLATYHPAFLMRSPANKREAWLDMLKIKAALAELNG
;
A
#
# COMPACT_ATOMS: atom_id res chain seq x y z
N MET A 1 9.81 42.45 20.81
CA MET A 1 9.06 42.24 19.56
C MET A 1 9.99 41.74 18.44
N VAL A 2 10.59 40.56 18.54
CA VAL A 2 11.53 40.02 17.52
C VAL A 2 11.49 38.48 17.45
N THR A 3 10.37 37.82 17.60
CA THR A 3 10.33 36.35 17.60
C THR A 3 9.50 35.71 16.47
N HIS A 4 8.81 36.48 15.63
CA HIS A 4 7.98 35.92 14.55
C HIS A 4 8.68 35.70 13.21
N HIS A 5 9.86 36.28 12.99
CA HIS A 5 10.52 36.25 11.66
C HIS A 5 11.38 34.99 11.39
N ASN A 6 11.72 34.25 12.43
CA ASN A 6 12.59 33.05 12.28
C ASN A 6 11.80 31.75 12.04
N GLN A 7 10.52 31.69 12.41
CA GLN A 7 9.67 30.52 12.28
C GLN A 7 9.22 30.31 10.84
N ASP A 8 8.82 31.39 10.15
CA ASP A 8 8.40 31.35 8.73
C ASP A 8 9.50 30.88 7.77
N SER A 9 10.76 31.26 8.02
CA SER A 9 11.90 30.81 7.20
C SER A 9 12.23 29.33 7.39
N SER A 10 12.05 28.81 8.60
CA SER A 10 12.24 27.38 8.93
C SER A 10 11.16 26.51 8.25
N ASP A 11 9.92 26.94 8.31
CA ASP A 11 8.78 26.22 7.73
C ASP A 11 8.85 26.20 6.20
N THR A 12 9.23 27.31 5.57
CA THR A 12 9.43 27.40 4.12
C THR A 12 10.56 26.47 3.67
N LYS A 13 11.67 26.41 4.40
CA LYS A 13 12.80 25.51 4.10
C LYS A 13 12.39 24.03 4.26
N ALA A 14 11.60 23.69 5.27
CA ALA A 14 11.06 22.35 5.48
C ALA A 14 10.13 21.93 4.33
N ILE A 15 9.26 22.83 3.87
CA ILE A 15 8.36 22.60 2.73
C ILE A 15 9.18 22.35 1.44
N LEU A 16 10.18 23.17 1.15
CA LEU A 16 11.04 23.02 -0.02
C LEU A 16 11.82 21.70 0.01
N LEU A 17 12.32 21.29 1.17
CA LEU A 17 13.03 20.01 1.33
C LEU A 17 12.07 18.83 1.12
N SER A 18 10.85 18.89 1.64
CA SER A 18 9.86 17.84 1.44
C SER A 18 9.42 17.74 -0.03
N LEU A 19 9.34 18.86 -0.73
CA LEU A 19 8.96 18.92 -2.14
C LEU A 19 10.07 18.38 -3.05
N ARG A 20 11.34 18.73 -2.77
CA ARG A 20 12.51 18.13 -3.46
C ARG A 20 12.59 16.63 -3.24
N ALA A 21 12.32 16.15 -2.02
CA ALA A 21 12.28 14.74 -1.72
C ALA A 21 11.14 14.03 -2.48
N ALA A 22 9.97 14.66 -2.60
CA ALA A 22 8.86 14.13 -3.39
C ALA A 22 9.18 14.03 -4.88
N ILE A 23 9.83 15.02 -5.47
CA ILE A 23 10.27 15.02 -6.86
C ILE A 23 11.34 13.93 -7.09
N ALA A 24 12.36 13.87 -6.22
CA ALA A 24 13.39 12.85 -6.29
C ALA A 24 12.81 11.43 -6.18
N TRP A 25 11.84 11.23 -5.30
CA TRP A 25 11.12 9.98 -5.15
C TRP A 25 10.35 9.61 -6.42
N GLN A 26 9.64 10.56 -7.04
CA GLN A 26 8.91 10.30 -8.29
C GLN A 26 9.86 9.93 -9.43
N MET A 27 10.99 10.62 -9.56
CA MET A 27 12.02 10.30 -10.55
C MET A 27 12.64 8.92 -10.32
N GLN A 28 12.97 8.56 -9.06
CA GLN A 28 13.47 7.22 -8.72
C GLN A 28 12.44 6.10 -8.99
N MET A 29 11.16 6.45 -8.96
CA MET A 29 10.06 5.54 -9.24
C MET A 29 9.75 5.37 -10.74
N GLY A 30 10.61 5.93 -11.63
CA GLY A 30 10.49 5.79 -13.07
C GLY A 30 9.37 6.63 -13.68
N MET A 31 9.00 7.75 -13.09
CA MET A 31 8.16 8.74 -13.74
C MET A 31 9.04 9.62 -14.62
N GLU A 32 8.91 9.46 -15.94
CA GLU A 32 9.68 10.22 -16.93
C GLU A 32 9.16 11.65 -17.13
N SER A 33 7.96 11.95 -16.63
CA SER A 33 7.35 13.28 -16.67
C SER A 33 6.64 13.61 -15.37
N CYS A 34 6.78 14.83 -14.91
CA CYS A 34 6.06 15.40 -13.76
C CYS A 34 4.66 15.89 -14.17
N GLU A 35 3.91 15.13 -14.95
CA GLU A 35 2.54 15.50 -15.32
C GLU A 35 1.68 15.56 -14.05
N GLY A 36 1.23 16.77 -13.70
CA GLY A 36 0.43 17.06 -12.52
C GLY A 36 1.19 17.64 -11.32
N LEU A 37 2.51 17.83 -11.42
CA LEU A 37 3.24 18.71 -10.50
C LEU A 37 3.18 20.15 -11.03
N ILE A 38 3.01 21.09 -10.09
CA ILE A 38 3.11 22.51 -10.39
C ILE A 38 4.50 22.77 -10.98
N PRO A 39 4.66 23.39 -12.16
CA PRO A 39 5.97 23.72 -12.72
C PRO A 39 6.83 24.46 -11.69
N LEU A 40 8.14 24.23 -11.72
CA LEU A 40 9.08 24.85 -10.77
C LEU A 40 8.93 26.38 -10.72
N GLU A 41 8.63 26.99 -11.86
CA GLU A 41 8.36 28.43 -12.04
C GLU A 41 7.08 28.89 -11.31
N ALA A 42 6.05 28.04 -11.24
CA ALA A 42 4.84 28.35 -10.47
C ALA A 42 5.03 28.15 -8.96
N MET A 43 6.04 27.38 -8.55
CA MET A 43 6.41 27.19 -7.15
C MET A 43 7.18 28.37 -6.57
N GLU A 44 7.98 29.07 -7.38
CA GLU A 44 8.63 30.33 -6.98
C GLU A 44 7.62 31.44 -6.69
N GLN A 45 6.45 31.39 -7.31
CA GLN A 45 5.35 32.34 -7.07
C GLN A 45 4.54 32.03 -5.80
N LEU A 46 4.62 30.82 -5.26
CA LEU A 46 3.96 30.42 -4.01
C LEU A 46 4.80 30.68 -2.75
N VAL A 47 6.06 31.06 -2.92
CA VAL A 47 6.91 31.53 -1.82
C VAL A 47 6.50 32.99 -1.53
N PRO A 48 6.03 33.33 -0.31
CA PRO A 48 5.76 34.71 0.04
C PRO A 48 7.05 35.52 -0.17
N GLN A 49 7.05 36.42 -1.13
CA GLN A 49 8.17 37.36 -1.30
C GLN A 49 8.20 38.26 -0.07
N PRO A 50 9.36 38.48 0.55
CA PRO A 50 9.46 39.44 1.63
C PRO A 50 8.99 40.80 1.11
N ALA A 51 8.02 41.37 1.81
CA ALA A 51 7.42 42.66 1.46
C ALA A 51 8.55 43.67 1.23
N GLN A 52 8.77 44.01 -0.03
CA GLN A 52 9.64 45.13 -0.38
C GLN A 52 8.94 46.39 0.09
N ALA A 53 9.50 47.04 1.10
CA ALA A 53 9.08 48.35 1.54
C ALA A 53 9.19 49.31 0.36
N GLN A 54 8.04 49.67 -0.21
CA GLN A 54 7.97 50.69 -1.24
C GLN A 54 8.28 52.06 -0.59
N VAL A 55 9.49 52.54 -0.82
CA VAL A 55 9.80 53.98 -0.64
C VAL A 55 9.13 54.68 -1.79
N GLN A 56 8.02 55.34 -1.48
CA GLN A 56 7.33 56.23 -2.39
C GLN A 56 8.18 57.51 -2.58
N THR A 57 8.85 57.61 -3.72
CA THR A 57 9.31 58.90 -4.20
C THR A 57 8.34 59.39 -5.26
N GLN A 58 7.49 60.30 -4.87
CA GLN A 58 6.62 61.04 -5.80
C GLN A 58 7.47 61.96 -6.66
N THR A 59 7.46 61.75 -7.97
CA THR A 59 7.79 62.76 -8.95
C THR A 59 6.70 62.78 -10.00
N GLN A 60 5.90 63.85 -9.93
CA GLN A 60 4.90 64.21 -10.93
C GLN A 60 5.60 64.76 -12.17
N THR A 61 5.18 64.37 -13.36
CA THR A 61 5.21 65.17 -14.59
C THR A 61 4.14 64.66 -15.58
N PRO A 62 3.51 65.59 -16.36
CA PRO A 62 2.16 65.41 -16.91
C PRO A 62 2.12 64.89 -18.36
N PRO A 63 0.91 64.76 -18.97
CA PRO A 63 0.63 63.89 -20.11
C PRO A 63 0.71 64.57 -21.47
N ALA A 64 0.94 63.81 -22.54
CA ALA A 64 0.63 64.23 -23.92
C ALA A 64 0.37 62.99 -24.82
N PRO A 65 -0.18 63.15 -26.03
CA PRO A 65 -1.52 62.67 -26.32
C PRO A 65 -1.62 61.51 -27.32
N SER A 66 -2.84 61.01 -27.36
CA SER A 66 -3.46 60.08 -28.30
C SER A 66 -3.02 60.13 -29.78
N ARG A 67 -2.84 58.97 -30.40
CA ARG A 67 -3.20 58.71 -31.81
C ARG A 67 -3.61 57.24 -31.99
N GLN A 68 -4.90 57.01 -32.25
CA GLN A 68 -5.40 55.94 -33.12
C GLN A 68 -5.43 56.49 -34.56
N PRO A 69 -5.70 55.75 -35.61
CA PRO A 69 -6.24 54.43 -35.82
C PRO A 69 -5.71 53.65 -37.06
N VAL A 70 -6.47 52.59 -37.43
CA VAL A 70 -6.69 51.97 -38.78
C VAL A 70 -5.73 50.86 -39.15
N GLY A 71 -6.15 49.65 -39.38
CA GLY A 71 -6.93 49.02 -40.34
C GLY A 71 -6.72 47.50 -40.36
N SER A 72 -7.79 46.74 -40.35
CA SER A 72 -7.82 45.38 -40.86
C SER A 72 -7.76 45.37 -42.40
N PRO A 73 -7.35 44.26 -43.03
CA PRO A 73 -8.36 43.38 -43.61
C PRO A 73 -8.00 41.85 -43.63
N GLN A 74 -9.04 41.06 -43.40
CA GLN A 74 -9.56 39.93 -44.20
C GLN A 74 -8.63 38.78 -44.61
N ALA A 75 -8.97 37.61 -44.07
CA ALA A 75 -9.48 36.37 -44.70
C ALA A 75 -8.68 35.76 -45.85
N ILE A 76 -8.34 34.52 -45.69
CA ILE A 76 -8.56 33.48 -46.75
C ILE A 76 -8.79 32.12 -46.09
N ASP A 77 -9.92 31.51 -46.42
CA ASP A 77 -10.28 30.10 -46.31
C ASP A 77 -9.27 29.19 -47.00
N ASN A 78 -9.07 27.98 -46.50
CA ASN A 78 -9.15 26.73 -47.29
C ASN A 78 -8.86 25.51 -46.38
N LEU A 79 -9.88 24.75 -46.16
CA LEU A 79 -10.10 23.35 -46.52
C LEU A 79 -8.87 22.38 -46.44
N ALA A 80 -8.97 21.43 -45.57
CA ALA A 80 -8.83 20.02 -45.94
C ALA A 80 -9.44 19.10 -44.87
N LYS A 81 -10.52 18.47 -45.26
CA LYS A 81 -11.15 17.31 -44.59
C LYS A 81 -10.20 16.12 -44.66
N ILE A 82 -9.93 15.44 -43.55
CA ILE A 82 -9.50 14.06 -43.57
C ILE A 82 -10.38 13.28 -42.58
N ASN A 83 -11.13 12.33 -43.14
CA ASN A 83 -12.00 11.41 -42.40
C ASN A 83 -11.20 10.37 -41.62
N PRO A 84 -11.70 9.87 -40.50
CA PRO A 84 -11.17 8.68 -39.84
C PRO A 84 -11.68 7.40 -40.49
N PRO A 85 -10.90 6.29 -40.47
CA PRO A 85 -11.34 5.01 -41.01
C PRO A 85 -12.31 4.28 -40.08
N PRO A 86 -13.11 3.34 -40.60
CA PRO A 86 -14.26 2.78 -39.89
C PRO A 86 -13.90 1.69 -38.88
N SER A 87 -14.66 1.69 -37.79
CA SER A 87 -14.82 0.64 -36.82
C SER A 87 -15.38 -0.64 -37.46
N ALA A 88 -14.68 -1.75 -37.32
CA ALA A 88 -15.21 -3.08 -37.59
C ALA A 88 -15.74 -3.71 -36.29
N ALA A 89 -17.03 -3.57 -36.08
CA ALA A 89 -17.80 -4.40 -35.17
C ALA A 89 -18.09 -5.74 -35.84
N ALA A 90 -17.61 -6.83 -35.27
CA ALA A 90 -18.06 -8.17 -35.58
C ALA A 90 -18.73 -8.77 -34.36
N SER A 91 -20.05 -8.63 -34.32
CA SER A 91 -20.95 -9.43 -33.49
C SER A 91 -20.98 -10.84 -34.07
N LEU A 92 -20.70 -11.85 -33.25
CA LEU A 92 -21.15 -13.21 -33.54
C LEU A 92 -22.00 -13.70 -32.37
N ASN A 93 -23.31 -13.67 -32.62
CA ASN A 93 -24.31 -14.47 -31.92
C ASN A 93 -24.09 -15.94 -32.31
N ALA A 94 -24.01 -16.79 -31.32
CA ALA A 94 -24.29 -18.22 -31.47
C ALA A 94 -25.17 -18.70 -30.32
N HIS A 95 -26.46 -18.52 -30.47
CA HIS A 95 -27.50 -19.39 -29.93
C HIS A 95 -27.68 -20.53 -30.88
N GLN A 96 -27.66 -21.73 -30.41
CA GLN A 96 -28.61 -22.83 -30.67
C GLN A 96 -27.98 -24.22 -30.62
N LEU A 97 -28.72 -25.07 -29.85
CA LEU A 97 -28.94 -26.53 -30.02
C LEU A 97 -27.80 -27.43 -29.50
N LEU A 98 -28.04 -28.36 -28.57
CA LEU A 98 -29.10 -29.36 -28.52
C LEU A 98 -29.23 -29.97 -27.13
N SER A 99 -30.45 -30.22 -26.73
CA SER A 99 -30.87 -31.11 -25.65
C SER A 99 -30.47 -32.55 -25.94
N ASN A 100 -29.98 -33.25 -24.91
CA ASN A 100 -30.25 -34.68 -24.81
C ASN A 100 -30.27 -35.10 -23.33
N ASP A 101 -31.45 -35.54 -22.95
CA ASP A 101 -31.78 -36.30 -21.75
C ASP A 101 -31.05 -37.64 -21.71
N GLN A 102 -30.54 -38.04 -20.56
CA GLN A 102 -30.96 -39.26 -19.86
C GLN A 102 -30.03 -39.58 -18.67
N PRO A 103 -30.54 -40.09 -17.57
CA PRO A 103 -29.83 -40.27 -16.32
C PRO A 103 -29.32 -41.71 -16.15
N LEU A 104 -28.10 -41.85 -15.63
CA LEU A 104 -27.68 -43.09 -15.00
C LEU A 104 -26.95 -42.79 -13.70
N ALA A 105 -27.66 -42.97 -12.60
CA ALA A 105 -27.07 -43.12 -11.28
C ALA A 105 -26.66 -44.57 -11.04
N PRO A 106 -25.54 -44.80 -10.40
CA PRO A 106 -25.40 -45.94 -9.51
C PRO A 106 -25.41 -45.48 -8.05
N SER A 107 -26.37 -45.94 -7.32
CA SER A 107 -26.47 -45.88 -5.86
C SER A 107 -25.33 -46.64 -5.22
N PHE A 108 -24.45 -45.96 -4.52
CA PHE A 108 -23.58 -46.60 -3.54
C PHE A 108 -24.06 -46.21 -2.14
N SER A 109 -24.77 -47.11 -1.50
CA SER A 109 -25.04 -47.07 -0.06
C SER A 109 -23.73 -47.40 0.67
N ALA A 110 -23.07 -46.39 1.20
CA ALA A 110 -22.04 -46.56 2.19
C ALA A 110 -22.62 -46.27 3.57
N THR A 111 -22.81 -47.34 4.32
CA THR A 111 -23.16 -47.34 5.75
C THR A 111 -22.00 -46.70 6.53
N MET A 112 -22.22 -45.49 7.06
CA MET A 112 -21.33 -44.86 8.00
C MET A 112 -21.57 -45.37 9.42
N PRO A 113 -20.55 -45.75 10.18
CA PRO A 113 -20.70 -46.04 11.59
C PRO A 113 -20.90 -44.69 12.35
N SER A 114 -22.05 -44.56 13.01
CA SER A 114 -22.32 -43.52 13.99
C SER A 114 -21.43 -43.72 15.21
N THR A 115 -20.38 -42.90 15.29
CA THR A 115 -19.71 -42.65 16.57
C THR A 115 -20.36 -41.43 17.20
N SER A 116 -21.08 -41.69 18.27
CA SER A 116 -21.63 -40.68 19.16
C SER A 116 -20.49 -39.87 19.80
N ALA A 117 -20.18 -38.74 19.24
CA ALA A 117 -19.37 -37.75 19.92
C ALA A 117 -20.28 -36.88 20.79
N THR A 118 -20.15 -37.02 22.08
CA THR A 118 -20.76 -36.20 23.12
C THR A 118 -20.48 -34.73 22.81
N ALA A 119 -21.52 -33.97 22.49
CA ALA A 119 -21.47 -32.54 22.32
C ALA A 119 -21.20 -31.88 23.68
N SER A 120 -19.96 -31.55 23.96
CA SER A 120 -19.60 -30.61 25.00
C SER A 120 -19.61 -29.22 24.37
N SER A 121 -20.64 -28.44 24.69
CA SER A 121 -20.72 -27.02 24.38
C SER A 121 -19.69 -26.27 25.23
N ALA A 122 -18.52 -26.02 24.66
CA ALA A 122 -17.59 -25.01 25.13
C ALA A 122 -17.22 -24.14 23.93
N ASN A 123 -17.24 -22.82 24.13
CA ASN A 123 -16.92 -21.79 23.18
C ASN A 123 -15.82 -22.21 22.20
N GLY A 124 -16.22 -22.42 20.93
CA GLY A 124 -15.39 -23.04 19.92
C GLY A 124 -14.21 -22.21 19.44
N HIS A 125 -13.22 -22.04 20.28
CA HIS A 125 -11.87 -21.67 19.83
C HIS A 125 -11.05 -22.97 19.83
N SER A 126 -10.74 -23.47 18.63
CA SER A 126 -9.68 -24.47 18.49
C SER A 126 -8.42 -23.88 19.13
N PRO A 127 -7.62 -24.70 19.85
CA PRO A 127 -6.36 -24.23 20.42
C PRO A 127 -5.51 -23.60 19.33
N PRO A 128 -4.73 -22.54 19.65
CA PRO A 128 -3.87 -21.92 18.66
C PRO A 128 -2.88 -22.97 18.11
N PRO A 129 -2.54 -22.91 16.81
CA PRO A 129 -1.68 -23.91 16.15
C PRO A 129 -0.19 -23.73 16.50
N TYR A 130 0.12 -23.14 17.65
CA TYR A 130 1.48 -22.91 18.16
C TYR A 130 1.52 -23.00 19.69
N PRO A 131 2.67 -23.30 20.31
CA PRO A 131 2.83 -23.25 21.77
C PRO A 131 2.59 -21.84 22.33
N ALA A 132 1.92 -21.75 23.47
CA ALA A 132 1.54 -20.46 24.07
C ALA A 132 2.76 -19.58 24.41
N ASP A 133 3.87 -20.21 24.84
CA ASP A 133 5.11 -19.59 25.29
C ASP A 133 6.21 -19.56 24.20
N CYS A 134 5.88 -19.85 22.93
CA CYS A 134 6.86 -19.81 21.84
C CYS A 134 7.40 -18.40 21.61
N ASP A 135 8.70 -18.32 21.33
CA ASP A 135 9.39 -17.16 20.76
C ASP A 135 9.27 -17.13 19.23
N LEU A 136 9.95 -16.19 18.56
CA LEU A 136 9.95 -16.10 17.09
C LEU A 136 10.49 -17.36 16.40
N ALA A 137 11.49 -18.02 16.98
CA ALA A 137 12.04 -19.25 16.42
C ALA A 137 11.05 -20.42 16.59
N GLY A 138 10.39 -20.51 17.75
CA GLY A 138 9.32 -21.47 18.00
C GLY A 138 8.08 -21.24 17.12
N LEU A 139 7.70 -19.98 16.91
CA LEU A 139 6.61 -19.63 15.99
C LEU A 139 6.95 -20.03 14.55
N ARG A 140 8.19 -19.75 14.10
CA ARG A 140 8.66 -20.19 12.79
C ARG A 140 8.58 -21.71 12.62
N ALA A 141 9.06 -22.45 13.59
CA ALA A 141 9.00 -23.92 13.58
C ALA A 141 7.56 -24.43 13.58
N ALA A 142 6.65 -23.80 14.32
CA ALA A 142 5.23 -24.14 14.31
C ALA A 142 4.58 -23.91 12.94
N ILE A 143 4.91 -22.82 12.26
CA ILE A 143 4.43 -22.56 10.90
C ILE A 143 5.03 -23.61 9.92
N GLU A 144 6.33 -23.89 10.01
CA GLU A 144 6.98 -24.91 9.18
C GLU A 144 6.35 -26.31 9.37
N GLY A 145 5.92 -26.65 10.59
CA GLY A 145 5.22 -27.89 10.92
C GLY A 145 3.71 -27.89 10.60
N TYR A 146 3.13 -26.77 10.18
CA TYR A 146 1.68 -26.65 9.96
C TYR A 146 1.28 -27.19 8.58
N ASP A 147 0.56 -28.31 8.53
CA ASP A 147 0.21 -29.01 7.28
C ASP A 147 -1.22 -28.76 6.79
N ASP A 148 -2.06 -28.08 7.59
CA ASP A 148 -3.47 -27.84 7.22
C ASP A 148 -3.61 -26.77 6.12
N CYS A 149 -2.59 -25.95 5.89
CA CYS A 149 -2.59 -24.98 4.80
C CYS A 149 -2.07 -25.60 3.50
N LEU A 150 -2.97 -25.84 2.55
CA LEU A 150 -2.63 -26.43 1.25
C LEU A 150 -1.60 -25.63 0.46
N LEU A 151 -1.45 -24.34 0.70
CA LEU A 151 -0.43 -23.53 0.01
C LEU A 151 0.99 -24.04 0.24
N LYS A 152 1.26 -24.66 1.40
CA LYS A 152 2.54 -25.26 1.73
C LYS A 152 2.99 -26.30 0.70
N SER A 153 2.05 -27.12 0.18
CA SER A 153 2.38 -28.17 -0.80
C SER A 153 2.69 -27.63 -2.19
N PHE A 154 2.37 -26.37 -2.49
CA PHE A 154 2.62 -25.72 -3.78
C PHE A 154 3.83 -24.79 -3.76
N ALA A 155 4.25 -24.33 -2.59
CA ALA A 155 5.35 -23.42 -2.43
C ALA A 155 6.69 -24.16 -2.34
N THR A 156 7.76 -23.52 -2.80
CA THR A 156 9.13 -24.03 -2.70
C THR A 156 9.70 -23.78 -1.31
N ASN A 157 9.46 -22.59 -0.77
CA ASN A 157 9.93 -22.18 0.55
C ASN A 157 8.83 -21.50 1.35
N MET A 158 8.92 -21.63 2.66
CA MET A 158 8.21 -20.76 3.58
C MET A 158 8.88 -19.39 3.61
N VAL A 159 8.08 -18.32 3.49
CA VAL A 159 8.51 -16.92 3.58
C VAL A 159 8.05 -16.36 4.91
N PHE A 160 8.89 -16.43 5.93
CA PHE A 160 8.53 -16.05 7.29
C PHE A 160 8.63 -14.54 7.49
N ALA A 161 9.83 -13.99 7.47
CA ALA A 161 10.11 -12.57 7.64
C ALA A 161 11.52 -12.21 7.16
N ASP A 162 11.77 -10.90 7.09
CA ASP A 162 13.10 -10.31 6.86
C ASP A 162 13.20 -8.97 7.60
N GLY A 163 14.42 -8.57 7.96
CA GLY A 163 14.68 -7.34 8.68
C GLY A 163 14.97 -7.54 10.16
N ASN A 164 14.86 -6.46 10.93
CA ASN A 164 15.19 -6.44 12.36
C ASN A 164 13.93 -6.63 13.22
N PRO A 165 13.80 -7.74 13.97
CA PRO A 165 12.64 -7.98 14.82
C PRO A 165 12.51 -7.00 16.00
N ASP A 166 13.59 -6.31 16.38
CA ASP A 166 13.59 -5.29 17.45
C ASP A 166 13.25 -3.88 16.91
N ALA A 167 12.98 -3.76 15.60
CA ALA A 167 12.63 -2.48 15.00
C ALA A 167 11.28 -1.96 15.48
N PRO A 168 11.12 -0.64 15.67
CA PRO A 168 9.85 -0.06 16.06
C PRO A 168 8.76 -0.15 14.96
N LEU A 169 9.16 -0.39 13.72
CA LEU A 169 8.32 -0.48 12.53
C LEU A 169 8.21 -1.91 12.02
N MET A 170 6.98 -2.42 11.93
CA MET A 170 6.67 -3.68 11.25
C MET A 170 5.78 -3.43 10.03
N LEU A 171 6.10 -4.09 8.92
CA LEU A 171 5.28 -4.07 7.70
C LEU A 171 4.70 -5.47 7.45
N ILE A 172 3.42 -5.53 7.10
CA ILE A 172 2.74 -6.77 6.71
C ILE A 172 2.12 -6.60 5.34
N GLY A 173 2.58 -7.41 4.39
CA GLY A 173 2.03 -7.53 3.05
C GLY A 173 0.99 -8.64 2.92
N GLU A 174 0.68 -9.00 1.67
CA GLU A 174 -0.34 -9.99 1.33
C GLU A 174 0.20 -11.42 1.37
N ALA A 175 1.07 -11.77 0.44
CA ALA A 175 1.57 -13.11 0.21
C ALA A 175 2.88 -13.07 -0.59
N PRO A 176 3.71 -14.15 -0.53
CA PRO A 176 4.91 -14.24 -1.36
C PRO A 176 4.60 -14.34 -2.85
N GLY A 177 5.42 -13.68 -3.67
CA GLY A 177 5.51 -13.91 -5.11
C GLY A 177 6.56 -14.98 -5.47
N ALA A 178 6.90 -15.06 -6.76
CA ALA A 178 7.82 -16.10 -7.26
C ALA A 178 9.25 -15.94 -6.72
N GLU A 179 9.75 -14.71 -6.64
CA GLU A 179 11.09 -14.45 -6.13
C GLU A 179 11.17 -14.64 -4.62
N GLU A 180 10.12 -14.25 -3.90
CA GLU A 180 10.00 -14.46 -2.47
C GLU A 180 9.99 -15.97 -2.14
N ASP A 181 9.21 -16.75 -2.88
CA ASP A 181 9.14 -18.20 -2.76
C ASP A 181 10.50 -18.87 -3.05
N ARG A 182 11.21 -18.38 -4.08
CA ARG A 182 12.53 -18.88 -4.44
C ARG A 182 13.60 -18.60 -3.39
N LEU A 183 13.55 -17.42 -2.76
CA LEU A 183 14.58 -16.95 -1.82
C LEU A 183 14.21 -17.15 -0.34
N GLY A 184 12.96 -17.51 -0.04
CA GLY A 184 12.47 -17.65 1.34
C GLY A 184 12.39 -16.31 2.11
N LYS A 185 12.37 -15.18 1.42
CA LYS A 185 12.36 -13.83 2.02
C LYS A 185 11.23 -12.97 1.45
N PRO A 186 10.54 -12.17 2.30
CA PRO A 186 9.45 -11.30 1.84
C PRO A 186 9.99 -10.09 1.06
N PHE A 187 9.21 -9.65 0.08
CA PHE A 187 9.46 -8.42 -0.68
C PHE A 187 10.86 -8.34 -1.29
N VAL A 188 11.29 -9.35 -2.02
CA VAL A 188 12.58 -9.37 -2.75
C VAL A 188 12.42 -9.23 -4.27
N GLY A 189 11.22 -9.48 -4.82
CA GLY A 189 10.89 -9.27 -6.23
C GLY A 189 10.73 -7.78 -6.58
N GLN A 190 10.23 -7.49 -7.78
CA GLN A 190 10.04 -6.11 -8.27
C GLN A 190 9.21 -5.24 -7.31
N SER A 191 8.13 -5.79 -6.75
CA SER A 191 7.31 -5.11 -5.75
C SER A 191 8.10 -4.79 -4.48
N GLY A 192 8.97 -5.68 -4.06
CA GLY A 192 9.82 -5.49 -2.90
C GLY A 192 10.89 -4.43 -3.12
N GLN A 193 11.52 -4.41 -4.31
CA GLN A 193 12.47 -3.35 -4.68
C GLN A 193 11.82 -1.97 -4.68
N LEU A 194 10.54 -1.90 -5.08
CA LEU A 194 9.77 -0.67 -4.97
C LEU A 194 9.49 -0.30 -3.52
N LEU A 195 9.14 -1.27 -2.67
CA LEU A 195 8.96 -1.05 -1.22
C LEU A 195 10.27 -0.53 -0.59
N ASP A 196 11.41 -1.14 -0.91
CA ASP A 196 12.71 -0.71 -0.39
C ASP A 196 13.01 0.77 -0.78
N LYS A 197 12.68 1.18 -2.01
CA LYS A 197 12.79 2.59 -2.43
C LYS A 197 11.83 3.50 -1.67
N MET A 198 10.60 3.06 -1.43
CA MET A 198 9.62 3.81 -0.65
C MET A 198 10.13 4.02 0.79
N LEU A 199 10.64 2.99 1.43
CA LEU A 199 11.21 3.05 2.77
C LEU A 199 12.48 3.92 2.81
N ALA A 200 13.40 3.75 1.86
CA ALA A 200 14.62 4.57 1.76
C ALA A 200 14.32 6.08 1.65
N SER A 201 13.20 6.45 1.01
CA SER A 201 12.77 7.85 0.89
C SER A 201 12.44 8.53 2.23
N ILE A 202 12.17 7.74 3.25
CA ILE A 202 11.93 8.20 4.64
C ILE A 202 13.06 7.81 5.60
N ALA A 203 14.23 7.43 5.06
CA ALA A 203 15.40 6.97 5.79
C ALA A 203 15.16 5.68 6.60
N VAL A 204 14.34 4.79 6.08
CA VAL A 204 14.07 3.45 6.62
C VAL A 204 14.64 2.40 5.67
N ASP A 205 15.21 1.34 6.21
CA ASP A 205 15.68 0.16 5.50
C ASP A 205 15.36 -1.13 6.30
N ARG A 206 15.83 -2.28 5.84
CA ARG A 206 15.59 -3.56 6.50
C ARG A 206 16.34 -3.73 7.84
N ASN A 207 17.29 -2.85 8.20
CA ASN A 207 17.95 -2.86 9.51
C ASN A 207 17.08 -2.20 10.58
N ASN A 208 16.20 -1.28 10.19
CA ASN A 208 15.33 -0.53 11.09
C ASN A 208 13.83 -0.72 10.81
N ALA A 209 13.50 -1.79 10.07
CA ALA A 209 12.14 -2.27 9.84
C ALA A 209 12.10 -3.80 9.87
N TYR A 210 10.95 -4.37 10.20
CA TYR A 210 10.67 -5.80 10.15
C TYR A 210 9.52 -6.06 9.17
N ILE A 211 9.69 -7.02 8.26
CA ILE A 211 8.78 -7.21 7.13
C ILE A 211 8.29 -8.65 7.09
N SER A 212 6.99 -8.86 6.97
CA SER A 212 6.35 -10.15 6.81
C SER A 212 5.11 -10.05 5.89
N ASN A 213 4.34 -11.12 5.77
CA ASN A 213 3.09 -11.20 5.03
C ASN A 213 1.98 -11.85 5.86
N VAL A 214 0.73 -11.69 5.43
CA VAL A 214 -0.42 -12.44 5.98
C VAL A 214 -0.31 -13.94 5.65
N ILE A 215 0.19 -14.25 4.46
CA ILE A 215 0.39 -15.63 3.99
C ILE A 215 1.88 -15.93 3.92
N PHE A 216 2.27 -17.12 4.42
CA PHE A 216 3.68 -17.53 4.48
C PHE A 216 4.13 -18.38 3.29
N TRP A 217 3.21 -18.84 2.43
CA TRP A 217 3.49 -19.66 1.27
C TRP A 217 2.87 -19.05 0.01
N ARG A 218 3.57 -19.16 -1.09
CA ARG A 218 3.13 -18.59 -2.36
C ARG A 218 1.87 -19.27 -2.89
N PRO A 219 0.78 -18.53 -3.18
CA PRO A 219 -0.36 -19.08 -3.89
C PRO A 219 -0.01 -19.42 -5.35
N PRO A 220 -0.53 -20.55 -5.90
CA PRO A 220 -0.30 -20.93 -7.28
C PRO A 220 -0.63 -19.80 -8.27
N GLY A 221 0.29 -19.54 -9.22
CA GLY A 221 0.12 -18.50 -10.22
C GLY A 221 0.09 -17.06 -9.66
N ASN A 222 0.56 -16.84 -8.43
CA ASN A 222 0.45 -15.54 -7.73
C ASN A 222 -0.99 -15.02 -7.63
N ARG A 223 -1.99 -15.91 -7.57
CA ARG A 223 -3.38 -15.49 -7.32
C ARG A 223 -3.52 -14.87 -5.93
N PRO A 224 -4.52 -14.04 -5.69
CA PRO A 224 -4.85 -13.63 -4.33
C PRO A 224 -5.17 -14.85 -3.44
N PRO A 225 -4.81 -14.81 -2.15
CA PRO A 225 -5.19 -15.85 -1.20
C PRO A 225 -6.71 -15.83 -0.97
N THR A 226 -7.27 -17.01 -0.73
CA THR A 226 -8.67 -17.17 -0.35
C THR A 226 -8.89 -16.78 1.11
N ASP A 227 -10.14 -16.46 1.48
CA ASP A 227 -10.50 -16.16 2.88
C ASP A 227 -10.17 -17.35 3.81
N ARG A 228 -10.24 -18.60 3.33
CA ARG A 228 -9.86 -19.78 4.09
C ARG A 228 -8.34 -19.82 4.36
N GLU A 229 -7.53 -19.56 3.35
CA GLU A 229 -6.06 -19.53 3.49
C GLU A 229 -5.64 -18.40 4.43
N ILE A 230 -6.28 -17.24 4.35
CA ILE A 230 -6.08 -16.14 5.29
C ILE A 230 -6.43 -16.57 6.71
N ALA A 231 -7.62 -17.16 6.92
CA ALA A 231 -8.07 -17.62 8.24
C ALA A 231 -7.13 -18.66 8.86
N GLN A 232 -6.52 -19.54 8.05
CA GLN A 232 -5.55 -20.52 8.50
C GLN A 232 -4.21 -19.89 8.94
N CYS A 233 -3.77 -18.83 8.28
CA CYS A 233 -2.51 -18.14 8.60
C CYS A 233 -2.66 -17.07 9.68
N LEU A 234 -3.85 -16.47 9.82
CA LEU A 234 -4.09 -15.31 10.68
C LEU A 234 -3.66 -15.51 12.14
N PRO A 235 -3.93 -16.65 12.82
CA PRO A 235 -3.48 -16.87 14.20
C PRO A 235 -1.96 -16.76 14.36
N PHE A 236 -1.21 -17.25 13.37
CA PHE A 236 0.25 -17.13 13.36
C PHE A 236 0.71 -15.68 13.16
N VAL A 237 0.04 -14.93 12.28
CA VAL A 237 0.34 -13.52 12.05
C VAL A 237 0.06 -12.69 13.30
N GLU A 238 -1.04 -12.93 13.98
CA GLU A 238 -1.39 -12.27 15.26
C GLU A 238 -0.34 -12.58 16.34
N LYS A 239 0.09 -13.84 16.47
CA LYS A 239 1.19 -14.20 17.39
C LYS A 239 2.52 -13.55 16.96
N HIS A 240 2.80 -13.49 15.65
CA HIS A 240 3.98 -12.84 15.11
C HIS A 240 4.05 -11.36 15.49
N ILE A 241 2.93 -10.62 15.29
CA ILE A 241 2.82 -9.22 15.72
C ILE A 241 2.99 -9.11 17.24
N ALA A 242 2.42 -10.05 18.01
CA ALA A 242 2.55 -10.04 19.48
C ALA A 242 3.98 -10.23 19.94
N LEU A 243 4.74 -11.11 19.31
CA LEU A 243 6.15 -11.37 19.64
C LEU A 243 7.08 -10.23 19.26
N VAL A 244 6.87 -9.60 18.09
CA VAL A 244 7.63 -8.43 17.65
C VAL A 244 7.24 -7.18 18.44
N ALA A 245 5.97 -7.07 18.85
CA ALA A 245 5.43 -5.93 19.61
C ALA A 245 5.82 -4.56 19.04
N PRO A 246 5.61 -4.31 17.73
CA PRO A 246 6.06 -3.09 17.08
C PRO A 246 5.34 -1.87 17.67
N LYS A 247 6.00 -0.70 17.65
CA LYS A 247 5.36 0.57 18.00
C LYS A 247 4.44 1.08 16.89
N LEU A 248 4.76 0.73 15.65
CA LEU A 248 4.05 1.14 14.45
C LEU A 248 3.90 -0.05 13.50
N LEU A 249 2.67 -0.36 13.10
CA LEU A 249 2.35 -1.40 12.14
C LEU A 249 1.89 -0.77 10.83
N VAL A 250 2.49 -1.16 9.70
CA VAL A 250 2.09 -0.72 8.36
C VAL A 250 1.52 -1.89 7.58
N LEU A 251 0.27 -1.77 7.15
CA LEU A 251 -0.42 -2.76 6.34
C LEU A 251 -0.32 -2.38 4.87
N VAL A 252 0.35 -3.24 4.10
CA VAL A 252 0.70 -2.99 2.69
C VAL A 252 -0.28 -3.73 1.78
N GLY A 253 -1.32 -3.01 1.34
CA GLY A 253 -2.34 -3.53 0.43
C GLY A 253 -3.65 -3.95 1.11
N GLY A 254 -4.68 -4.12 0.28
CA GLY A 254 -6.05 -4.34 0.75
C GLY A 254 -6.26 -5.65 1.51
N ILE A 255 -5.54 -6.71 1.12
CA ILE A 255 -5.67 -8.03 1.77
C ILE A 255 -5.09 -7.98 3.18
N ALA A 256 -3.92 -7.37 3.38
CA ALA A 256 -3.36 -7.20 4.71
C ALA A 256 -4.28 -6.36 5.62
N VAL A 257 -4.87 -5.28 5.08
CA VAL A 257 -5.82 -4.44 5.80
C VAL A 257 -7.08 -5.22 6.19
N LYS A 258 -7.67 -5.96 5.24
CA LYS A 258 -8.87 -6.79 5.51
C LYS A 258 -8.59 -7.85 6.57
N ALA A 259 -7.45 -8.53 6.49
CA ALA A 259 -7.08 -9.60 7.40
C ALA A 259 -6.85 -9.09 8.83
N ILE A 260 -6.08 -8.02 9.00
CA ILE A 260 -5.63 -7.55 10.32
C ILE A 260 -6.67 -6.62 10.98
N LEU A 261 -7.21 -5.65 10.24
CA LEU A 261 -8.19 -4.70 10.80
C LEU A 261 -9.63 -5.23 10.75
N GLN A 262 -9.88 -6.35 10.06
CA GLN A 262 -11.21 -6.95 9.89
C GLN A 262 -12.27 -5.94 9.41
N ARG A 263 -11.84 -4.98 8.56
CA ARG A 263 -12.69 -3.92 8.03
C ARG A 263 -13.29 -4.33 6.69
N LYS A 264 -14.51 -3.88 6.43
CA LYS A 264 -15.22 -4.12 5.17
C LYS A 264 -14.87 -3.09 4.09
N GLU A 265 -14.36 -1.93 4.52
CA GLU A 265 -14.00 -0.82 3.63
C GLU A 265 -12.76 -1.18 2.79
N GLY A 266 -12.73 -0.70 1.55
CA GLY A 266 -11.60 -0.91 0.65
C GLY A 266 -10.38 -0.06 1.04
N ILE A 267 -9.21 -0.50 0.56
CA ILE A 267 -7.92 0.17 0.82
C ILE A 267 -7.93 1.66 0.49
N THR A 268 -8.64 2.07 -0.55
CA THR A 268 -8.74 3.48 -0.98
C THR A 268 -9.32 4.39 0.11
N ARG A 269 -10.22 3.85 0.95
CA ARG A 269 -10.80 4.58 2.09
C ARG A 269 -9.94 4.53 3.33
N LEU A 270 -9.27 3.40 3.57
CA LEU A 270 -8.55 3.14 4.82
C LEU A 270 -7.10 3.63 4.76
N ARG A 271 -6.50 3.75 3.54
CA ARG A 271 -5.12 4.19 3.43
C ARG A 271 -4.90 5.60 3.95
N GLY A 272 -3.73 5.83 4.47
CA GLY A 272 -3.32 7.14 4.95
C GLY A 272 -4.07 7.65 6.18
N GLN A 273 -4.89 6.81 6.81
CA GLN A 273 -5.54 7.10 8.08
C GLN A 273 -4.91 6.25 9.17
N TRP A 274 -4.81 6.80 10.37
CA TRP A 274 -4.38 6.08 11.55
C TRP A 274 -5.53 5.26 12.10
N HIS A 275 -5.23 4.00 12.44
CA HIS A 275 -6.13 3.06 13.09
C HIS A 275 -5.46 2.53 14.34
N ASP A 276 -6.27 2.08 15.30
CA ASP A 276 -5.81 1.35 16.47
C ASP A 276 -6.07 -0.13 16.28
N TYR A 277 -5.05 -0.95 16.45
CA TYR A 277 -5.12 -2.40 16.40
C TYR A 277 -4.88 -2.98 17.79
N ARG A 278 -5.85 -3.74 18.28
CA ARG A 278 -5.70 -4.59 19.45
C ARG A 278 -5.46 -6.01 18.98
N ASN A 279 -4.29 -6.52 19.24
CA ASN A 279 -3.93 -7.86 18.86
C ASN A 279 -4.64 -8.87 19.78
N PRO A 280 -5.42 -9.84 19.23
CA PRO A 280 -6.08 -10.88 20.04
C PRO A 280 -5.13 -11.76 20.85
N ALA A 281 -3.87 -11.88 20.41
CA ALA A 281 -2.84 -12.64 21.12
C ALA A 281 -2.21 -11.87 22.30
N PHE A 282 -2.56 -10.59 22.49
CA PHE A 282 -2.13 -9.82 23.66
C PHE A 282 -3.05 -10.05 24.86
N ALA A 283 -2.49 -9.86 26.07
CA ALA A 283 -3.30 -9.74 27.27
C ALA A 283 -4.17 -8.46 27.19
N ASP A 284 -5.33 -8.47 27.85
CA ASP A 284 -6.33 -7.40 27.79
C ASP A 284 -5.82 -6.01 28.22
N ASN A 285 -4.73 -5.95 28.96
CA ASN A 285 -4.12 -4.71 29.48
C ASN A 285 -3.02 -4.13 28.59
N GLN A 286 -2.72 -4.73 27.43
CA GLN A 286 -1.70 -4.18 26.53
C GLN A 286 -2.25 -3.02 25.70
N PRO A 287 -1.41 -1.99 25.43
CA PRO A 287 -1.82 -0.87 24.60
C PRO A 287 -2.09 -1.30 23.17
N SER A 288 -3.00 -0.59 22.50
CA SER A 288 -3.19 -0.76 21.06
C SER A 288 -1.96 -0.34 20.28
N ILE A 289 -1.70 -1.02 19.16
CA ILE A 289 -0.66 -0.66 18.21
C ILE A 289 -1.24 0.35 17.20
N LYS A 290 -0.52 1.45 16.94
CA LYS A 290 -0.87 2.37 15.86
C LYS A 290 -0.64 1.72 14.51
N VAL A 291 -1.65 1.77 13.64
CA VAL A 291 -1.62 1.15 12.31
C VAL A 291 -1.85 2.18 11.22
N LEU A 292 -1.04 2.14 10.19
CA LEU A 292 -1.28 2.86 8.94
C LEU A 292 -1.45 1.86 7.79
N ALA A 293 -2.48 2.06 6.97
CA ALA A 293 -2.65 1.33 5.72
C ALA A 293 -2.07 2.11 4.54
N THR A 294 -1.41 1.42 3.60
CA THR A 294 -0.91 2.00 2.36
C THR A 294 -1.13 1.08 1.17
N TYR A 295 -0.99 1.59 -0.05
CA TYR A 295 -1.09 0.78 -1.26
C TYR A 295 0.04 -0.26 -1.36
N HIS A 296 -0.31 -1.42 -1.91
CA HIS A 296 0.70 -2.44 -2.24
C HIS A 296 1.58 -1.95 -3.41
N PRO A 297 2.92 -2.14 -3.35
CA PRO A 297 3.82 -1.70 -4.43
C PRO A 297 3.45 -2.26 -5.81
N ALA A 298 3.00 -3.52 -5.89
CA ALA A 298 2.52 -4.11 -7.15
C ALA A 298 1.32 -3.35 -7.76
N PHE A 299 0.46 -2.77 -6.93
CA PHE A 299 -0.61 -1.89 -7.40
C PHE A 299 -0.05 -0.58 -7.94
N LEU A 300 0.92 0.03 -7.26
CA LEU A 300 1.56 1.28 -7.69
C LEU A 300 2.34 1.13 -9.01
N MET A 301 2.86 -0.06 -9.30
CA MET A 301 3.50 -0.37 -10.58
C MET A 301 2.49 -0.38 -11.73
N ARG A 302 1.28 -0.91 -11.50
CA ARG A 302 0.19 -0.94 -12.49
C ARG A 302 -0.58 0.38 -12.59
N SER A 303 -0.56 1.19 -11.53
CA SER A 303 -1.31 2.44 -11.42
C SER A 303 -0.41 3.56 -10.87
N PRO A 304 0.54 4.07 -11.66
CA PRO A 304 1.55 5.03 -11.20
C PRO A 304 0.97 6.33 -10.64
N ALA A 305 -0.21 6.75 -11.11
CA ALA A 305 -0.90 7.95 -10.61
C ALA A 305 -1.13 7.93 -9.09
N ASN A 306 -1.26 6.74 -8.48
CA ASN A 306 -1.46 6.60 -7.03
C ASN A 306 -0.16 6.67 -6.21
N LYS A 307 1.00 6.85 -6.85
CA LYS A 307 2.28 6.97 -6.15
C LYS A 307 2.34 8.21 -5.26
N ARG A 308 1.69 9.30 -5.67
CA ARG A 308 1.59 10.52 -4.86
C ARG A 308 0.92 10.27 -3.52
N GLU A 309 -0.16 9.52 -3.51
CA GLU A 309 -0.87 9.18 -2.27
C GLU A 309 -0.04 8.26 -1.37
N ALA A 310 0.63 7.25 -1.96
CA ALA A 310 1.55 6.40 -1.22
C ALA A 310 2.71 7.21 -0.60
N TRP A 311 3.21 8.23 -1.30
CA TRP A 311 4.20 9.15 -0.75
C TRP A 311 3.70 9.90 0.48
N LEU A 312 2.47 10.40 0.45
CA LEU A 312 1.86 11.05 1.63
C LEU A 312 1.72 10.08 2.81
N ASP A 313 1.50 8.78 2.55
CA ASP A 313 1.50 7.76 3.59
C ASP A 313 2.90 7.59 4.18
N MET A 314 3.94 7.53 3.34
CA MET A 314 5.33 7.44 3.81
C MET A 314 5.72 8.64 4.69
N LEU A 315 5.31 9.85 4.35
CA LEU A 315 5.55 11.04 5.18
C LEU A 315 4.90 10.94 6.56
N LYS A 316 3.69 10.37 6.64
CA LYS A 316 3.02 10.13 7.93
C LYS A 316 3.77 9.09 8.77
N ILE A 317 4.26 8.02 8.15
CA ILE A 317 5.09 7.02 8.82
C ILE A 317 6.37 7.67 9.36
N LYS A 318 7.04 8.50 8.53
CA LYS A 318 8.24 9.23 8.94
C LYS A 318 8.01 10.11 10.17
N ALA A 319 6.91 10.87 10.16
CA ALA A 319 6.54 11.74 11.28
C ALA A 319 6.30 10.92 12.55
N ALA A 320 5.54 9.83 12.47
CA ALA A 320 5.28 8.97 13.61
C ALA A 320 6.54 8.29 14.16
N LEU A 321 7.47 7.87 13.29
CA LEU A 321 8.76 7.31 13.72
C LEU A 321 9.64 8.36 14.42
N ALA A 322 9.59 9.62 13.98
CA ALA A 322 10.33 10.72 14.62
C ALA A 322 9.79 10.99 16.04
N GLU A 323 8.47 10.92 16.25
CA GLU A 323 7.84 11.05 17.57
C GLU A 323 8.23 9.92 18.54
N LEU A 324 8.58 8.73 18.05
CA LEU A 324 9.00 7.60 18.87
C LEU A 324 10.47 7.71 19.33
N ASN A 325 11.27 8.53 18.64
CA ASN A 325 12.72 8.69 18.90
C ASN A 325 13.06 9.99 19.64
N GLY A 326 12.10 10.87 19.88
CA GLY A 326 12.24 12.14 20.63
C GLY A 326 11.62 12.05 21.99
#